data_5a4233a930ba7f0c37d180c99ef410fe
#
_entry.id   5a4233a930ba7f0c37d180c99ef410fe
#
_cell.length_a   1.000
_cell.length_b   1.000
_cell.length_c   1.000
_cell.angle_alpha   90.00
_cell.angle_beta   90.00
_cell.angle_gamma   90.00
#
_symmetry.space_group_name_H-M   'P 1'
#
loop_
_entity.id
_entity.type
_entity.pdbx_description
1 polymer ?
#
loop_
_entity_poly.entity_id
_entity_poly.type
_entity_poly.pdbx_seq_one_letter_code
_entity_poly.pdbx_strand_id
1 'polypeptide(L)'
;MHVTCVHVRVKPNQIEAFRQASILNHRKSIQEPGNQRFDILQSKDDPSLFLLYEAYESEAAAAAHKTTAHYLQWRETVADWMAEPRKGVSYQSVAP
;
A
#
# COMPACT_ATOMS: atom_id res chain seq x y z
N MET A 1 -7.78 15.85 1.63
CA MET A 1 -6.82 14.76 1.43
C MET A 1 -7.58 13.45 1.35
N HIS A 2 -7.25 12.64 0.37
CA HIS A 2 -7.85 11.32 0.17
C HIS A 2 -6.88 10.26 0.74
N VAL A 3 -7.40 9.36 1.58
CA VAL A 3 -6.59 8.33 2.22
C VAL A 3 -7.17 6.96 1.90
N THR A 4 -6.31 6.02 1.51
CA THR A 4 -6.68 4.62 1.37
C THR A 4 -5.84 3.80 2.36
N CYS A 5 -6.53 3.00 3.17
CA CYS A 5 -5.89 2.04 4.06
C CYS A 5 -6.03 0.66 3.44
N VAL A 6 -4.91 0.06 3.04
CA VAL A 6 -4.92 -1.26 2.42
C VAL A 6 -4.50 -2.29 3.47
N HIS A 7 -5.44 -3.14 3.85
CA HIS A 7 -5.22 -4.19 4.86
C HIS A 7 -4.73 -5.46 4.16
N VAL A 8 -3.61 -6.00 4.62
CA VAL A 8 -2.96 -7.15 3.99
C VAL A 8 -2.60 -8.19 5.03
N ARG A 9 -2.95 -9.46 4.74
CA ARG A 9 -2.40 -10.60 5.47
C ARG A 9 -1.55 -11.42 4.52
N VAL A 10 -0.28 -11.59 4.88
CA VAL A 10 0.72 -12.25 4.05
C VAL A 10 0.93 -13.68 4.53
N LYS A 11 1.16 -14.61 3.61
CA LYS A 11 1.54 -15.98 3.97
C LYS A 11 2.82 -15.97 4.81
N PRO A 12 2.91 -16.81 5.87
CA PRO A 12 4.03 -16.74 6.82
C PRO A 12 5.42 -16.85 6.19
N ASN A 13 5.55 -17.59 5.10
CA ASN A 13 6.85 -17.78 4.44
C ASN A 13 7.19 -16.68 3.42
N GLN A 14 6.33 -15.66 3.28
CA GLN A 14 6.51 -14.58 2.31
C GLN A 14 6.59 -13.19 2.96
N ILE A 15 6.69 -13.13 4.28
CA ILE A 15 6.67 -11.85 5.00
C ILE A 15 7.83 -10.95 4.57
N GLU A 16 9.05 -11.48 4.54
CA GLU A 16 10.22 -10.66 4.17
C GLU A 16 10.18 -10.27 2.69
N ALA A 17 9.76 -11.17 1.81
CA ALA A 17 9.61 -10.87 0.39
C ALA A 17 8.58 -9.75 0.18
N PHE A 18 7.46 -9.79 0.90
CA PHE A 18 6.44 -8.76 0.83
C PHE A 18 6.97 -7.41 1.31
N ARG A 19 7.73 -7.41 2.42
CA ARG A 19 8.34 -6.19 2.94
C ARG A 19 9.23 -5.54 1.89
N GLN A 20 10.11 -6.31 1.25
CA GLN A 20 11.04 -5.79 0.25
C GLN A 20 10.32 -5.25 -0.99
N ALA A 21 9.35 -6.00 -1.51
CA ALA A 21 8.56 -5.54 -2.66
C ALA A 21 7.80 -4.25 -2.35
N SER A 22 7.23 -4.17 -1.14
CA SER A 22 6.45 -3.00 -0.72
C SER A 22 7.31 -1.77 -0.46
N ILE A 23 8.54 -1.97 0.04
CA ILE A 23 9.50 -0.86 0.20
C ILE A 23 9.85 -0.27 -1.17
N LEU A 24 10.05 -1.10 -2.19
CA LEU A 24 10.32 -0.61 -3.56
C LEU A 24 9.15 0.22 -4.08
N ASN A 25 7.92 -0.28 -3.89
CA ASN A 25 6.72 0.45 -4.28
C ASN A 25 6.61 1.77 -3.53
N HIS A 26 6.89 1.76 -2.23
CA HIS A 26 6.93 2.98 -1.39
C HIS A 26 7.87 4.03 -1.98
N ARG A 27 9.11 3.65 -2.30
CA ARG A 27 10.13 4.59 -2.79
C ARG A 27 9.70 5.31 -4.06
N LYS A 28 8.98 4.60 -4.94
CA LYS A 28 8.49 5.20 -6.18
C LYS A 28 7.19 5.96 -5.96
N SER A 29 6.32 5.45 -5.09
CA SER A 29 5.03 6.09 -4.82
C SER A 29 5.17 7.47 -4.19
N ILE A 30 6.16 7.67 -3.31
CA ILE A 30 6.38 8.98 -2.69
C ILE A 30 6.89 10.03 -3.69
N GLN A 31 7.28 9.63 -4.89
CA GLN A 31 7.68 10.54 -5.98
C GLN A 31 6.48 10.95 -6.85
N GLU A 32 5.33 10.32 -6.68
CA GLU A 32 4.15 10.61 -7.50
C GLU A 32 3.60 12.01 -7.23
N PRO A 33 3.11 12.70 -8.28
CA PRO A 33 2.43 13.98 -8.07
C PRO A 33 1.23 13.81 -7.16
N GLY A 34 1.11 14.68 -6.15
CA GLY A 34 0.00 14.67 -5.21
C GLY A 34 0.12 13.65 -4.09
N ASN A 35 1.17 12.84 -4.05
CA ASN A 35 1.38 11.94 -2.92
C ASN A 35 1.77 12.74 -1.67
N GLN A 36 1.08 12.47 -0.55
CA GLN A 36 1.37 13.07 0.75
C GLN A 36 2.09 12.09 1.66
N ARG A 37 1.65 10.82 1.68
CA ARG A 37 2.27 9.75 2.45
C ARG A 37 2.03 8.42 1.75
N PHE A 38 2.99 7.52 1.89
CA PHE A 38 2.83 6.14 1.46
C PHE A 38 3.56 5.25 2.45
N ASP A 39 2.90 4.96 3.58
CA ASP A 39 3.52 4.26 4.69
C ASP A 39 3.26 2.76 4.61
N ILE A 40 4.30 1.98 4.84
CA ILE A 40 4.21 0.53 4.95
C ILE A 40 4.30 0.21 6.44
N LEU A 41 3.20 -0.22 7.04
CA LEU A 41 3.13 -0.51 8.46
C LEU A 41 2.96 -2.01 8.68
N GLN A 42 3.67 -2.54 9.67
CA GLN A 42 3.58 -3.95 10.05
C GLN A 42 3.08 -4.03 11.49
N SER A 43 2.12 -4.93 11.76
CA SER A 43 1.61 -5.12 13.10
C SER A 43 2.74 -5.60 14.04
N LYS A 44 2.77 -5.03 15.25
CA LYS A 44 3.73 -5.46 16.26
C LYS A 44 3.39 -6.84 16.82
N ASP A 45 2.10 -7.17 16.88
CA ASP A 45 1.62 -8.41 17.49
C ASP A 45 1.57 -9.57 16.51
N ASP A 46 1.35 -9.27 15.22
CA ASP A 46 1.25 -10.28 14.17
C ASP A 46 2.05 -9.84 12.95
N PRO A 47 3.26 -10.41 12.75
CA PRO A 47 4.12 -9.99 11.65
C PRO A 47 3.57 -10.28 10.26
N SER A 48 2.51 -11.09 10.13
CA SER A 48 1.86 -11.35 8.84
C SER A 48 0.88 -10.25 8.43
N LEU A 49 0.53 -9.34 9.36
CA LEU A 49 -0.42 -8.26 9.10
C LEU A 49 0.31 -6.97 8.76
N PHE A 50 -0.07 -6.39 7.62
CA PHE A 50 0.43 -5.09 7.18
C PHE A 50 -0.73 -4.14 6.91
N LEU A 51 -0.44 -2.86 7.06
CA LEU A 51 -1.32 -1.78 6.65
C LEU A 51 -0.53 -0.85 5.76
N LEU A 52 -1.02 -0.62 4.54
CA LEU A 52 -0.46 0.38 3.64
C LEU A 52 -1.32 1.63 3.78
N TYR A 53 -0.72 2.69 4.31
CA TYR A 53 -1.41 3.97 4.53
C TYR A 53 -1.03 4.92 3.39
N GLU A 54 -1.97 5.14 2.48
CA GLU A 54 -1.72 5.85 1.23
C GLU A 54 -2.53 7.15 1.19
N ALA A 55 -1.86 8.28 1.36
CA ALA A 55 -2.50 9.58 1.41
C ALA A 55 -2.12 10.42 0.19
N TYR A 56 -3.13 10.94 -0.50
CA TYR A 56 -2.98 11.78 -1.69
C TYR A 56 -3.76 13.08 -1.53
N GLU A 57 -3.33 14.13 -2.24
CA GLU A 57 -3.99 15.43 -2.18
C GLU A 57 -5.43 15.38 -2.70
N SER A 58 -5.74 14.42 -3.59
CA SER A 58 -7.06 14.28 -4.21
C SER A 58 -7.35 12.83 -4.55
N GLU A 59 -8.64 12.55 -4.77
CA GLU A 59 -9.06 11.24 -5.25
C GLU A 59 -8.48 10.93 -6.63
N ALA A 60 -8.36 11.94 -7.49
CA ALA A 60 -7.78 11.78 -8.82
C ALA A 60 -6.30 11.37 -8.74
N ALA A 61 -5.52 11.98 -7.83
CA ALA A 61 -4.12 11.61 -7.62
C ALA A 61 -4.01 10.19 -7.08
N ALA A 62 -4.89 9.79 -6.17
CA ALA A 62 -4.93 8.43 -5.65
C ALA A 62 -5.27 7.42 -6.75
N ALA A 63 -6.21 7.75 -7.64
CA ALA A 63 -6.56 6.90 -8.77
C ALA A 63 -5.39 6.75 -9.76
N ALA A 64 -4.66 7.84 -9.99
CA ALA A 64 -3.50 7.83 -10.88
C ALA A 64 -2.41 6.88 -10.40
N HIS A 65 -2.23 6.73 -9.07
CA HIS A 65 -1.29 5.78 -8.49
C HIS A 65 -1.49 4.37 -9.07
N LYS A 66 -2.74 3.95 -9.24
CA LYS A 66 -3.07 2.59 -9.71
C LYS A 66 -2.80 2.37 -11.19
N THR A 67 -2.42 3.40 -11.93
CA THR A 67 -2.03 3.30 -13.33
C THR A 67 -0.51 3.29 -13.53
N THR A 68 0.25 3.48 -12.45
CA THR A 68 1.71 3.53 -12.52
C THR A 68 2.32 2.16 -12.75
N ALA A 69 3.49 2.13 -13.41
CA ALA A 69 4.21 0.88 -13.65
C ALA A 69 4.61 0.22 -12.33
N HIS A 70 5.04 1.00 -11.34
CA HIS A 70 5.48 0.43 -10.06
C HIS A 70 4.32 -0.20 -9.27
N TYR A 71 3.11 0.39 -9.33
CA TYR A 71 1.94 -0.22 -8.70
C TYR A 71 1.57 -1.53 -9.38
N LEU A 72 1.51 -1.54 -10.71
CA LEU A 72 1.14 -2.73 -11.46
C LEU A 72 2.14 -3.87 -11.24
N GLN A 73 3.43 -3.55 -11.21
CA GLN A 73 4.48 -4.51 -10.91
C GLN A 73 4.36 -5.07 -9.50
N TRP A 74 4.13 -4.18 -8.52
CA TRP A 74 3.94 -4.61 -7.13
C TRP A 74 2.74 -5.55 -7.02
N ARG A 75 1.61 -5.18 -7.64
CA ARG A 75 0.38 -5.97 -7.59
C ARG A 75 0.60 -7.39 -8.11
N GLU A 76 1.29 -7.54 -9.23
CA GLU A 76 1.62 -8.86 -9.78
C GLU A 76 2.59 -9.63 -8.89
N THR A 77 3.62 -8.96 -8.39
CA THR A 77 4.65 -9.59 -7.58
C THR A 77 4.09 -10.19 -6.30
N VAL A 78 3.19 -9.46 -5.63
CA VAL A 78 2.68 -9.88 -4.32
C VAL A 78 1.42 -10.75 -4.39
N ALA A 79 0.82 -10.90 -5.57
CA ALA A 79 -0.49 -11.55 -5.71
C ALA A 79 -0.57 -12.93 -5.06
N ASP A 80 0.44 -13.78 -5.26
CA ASP A 80 0.45 -15.15 -4.73
C ASP A 80 0.89 -15.24 -3.27
N TRP A 81 1.29 -14.12 -2.67
CA TRP A 81 1.77 -14.07 -1.29
C TRP A 81 0.66 -13.73 -0.29
N MET A 82 -0.53 -13.42 -0.78
CA MET A 82 -1.67 -13.05 0.07
C MET A 82 -2.29 -14.29 0.71
N ALA A 83 -2.39 -14.31 2.04
CA ALA A 83 -3.09 -15.37 2.77
C ALA A 83 -4.60 -15.24 2.61
N GLU A 84 -5.08 -14.01 2.34
CA GLU A 84 -6.47 -13.69 2.05
C GLU A 84 -6.49 -12.47 1.14
N PRO A 85 -7.58 -12.17 0.42
CA PRO A 85 -7.65 -10.99 -0.44
C PRO A 85 -7.38 -9.72 0.35
N ARG A 86 -6.49 -8.85 -0.18
CA ARG A 86 -6.25 -7.56 0.45
C ARG A 86 -7.48 -6.67 0.34
N LYS A 87 -7.67 -5.80 1.32
CA LYS A 87 -8.85 -4.94 1.40
C LYS A 87 -8.46 -3.47 1.47
N GLY A 88 -8.85 -2.71 0.47
CA GLY A 88 -8.67 -1.25 0.46
C GLY A 88 -9.92 -0.56 0.99
N VAL A 89 -9.72 0.35 1.95
CA VAL A 89 -10.79 1.16 2.51
C VAL A 89 -10.42 2.63 2.32
N SER A 90 -11.31 3.39 1.68
CA SER A 90 -11.06 4.80 1.38
C SER A 90 -11.64 5.69 2.45
N TYR A 91 -10.90 6.76 2.77
CA TYR A 91 -11.27 7.76 3.77
C TYR A 91 -11.05 9.15 3.22
N GLN A 92 -11.86 10.08 3.66
CA GLN A 92 -11.63 11.50 3.45
C GLN A 92 -11.10 12.09 4.74
N SER A 93 -10.02 12.85 4.66
CA SER A 93 -9.46 13.49 5.84
C SER A 93 -10.45 14.52 6.42
N VAL A 94 -10.61 14.46 7.73
CA VAL A 94 -11.36 15.49 8.48
C VAL A 94 -10.38 16.46 9.13
N ALA A 95 -9.29 15.93 9.70
CA ALA A 95 -8.19 16.71 10.27
C ALA A 95 -6.93 15.83 10.23
N PRO A 96 -5.86 16.31 9.68
CA PRO A 96 -5.63 17.53 8.94
C PRO A 96 -6.38 17.61 7.65
#